data_31861ab1f565dc1080c6bf96489f2513
#
_entry.id   31861ab1f565dc1080c6bf96489f2513
#
_cell.length_a   1.000
_cell.length_b   1.000
_cell.length_c   1.000
_cell.angle_alpha   90.00
_cell.angle_beta   90.00
_cell.angle_gamma   90.00
#
_symmetry.space_group_name_H-M   'P 1'
#
loop_
_entity.id
_entity.type
_entity.pdbx_description
1 polymer ?
#
loop_
_entity_poly.entity_id
_entity_poly.type
_entity_poly.pdbx_seq_one_letter_code
_entity_poly.pdbx_strand_id
1 'polypeptide(L)'
;IARALATHPKILLCDEATSALDPQTTQSILSLIRDIHDRLGITVIVITHQMSVVEQICTKVAILDNGTVAEEGAVSDVFSAPKSKAAKALVYPDGYDQDAVVADNETVVRIVFNGSNATKTPLIAQMAIDENIAASILSASTRSIGEKAYGNMLLGIPGGRAELERAIAYLTRIPDIYVEEVTSDDK
;
A
#
# COMPACT_ATOMS: atom_id res chain seq x y z
N ILE A 1 3.62 12.09 25.80
CA ILE A 1 2.61 12.98 25.16
C ILE A 1 2.21 14.08 26.16
N ALA A 2 1.66 13.80 27.36
CA ALA A 2 1.16 14.81 28.31
C ALA A 2 2.19 15.89 28.66
N ARG A 3 3.46 15.49 28.92
CA ARG A 3 4.55 16.44 29.24
C ARG A 3 4.88 17.37 28.06
N ALA A 4 4.82 16.88 26.83
CA ALA A 4 5.04 17.68 25.64
C ALA A 4 3.90 18.70 25.42
N LEU A 5 2.65 18.32 25.70
CA LEU A 5 1.49 19.18 25.54
C LEU A 5 1.42 20.32 26.60
N ALA A 6 2.07 20.15 27.76
CA ALA A 6 2.06 21.16 28.82
C ALA A 6 2.66 22.51 28.39
N THR A 7 3.46 22.54 27.33
CA THR A 7 4.06 23.76 26.77
C THR A 7 3.22 24.43 25.68
N HIS A 8 2.01 23.92 25.39
CA HIS A 8 1.12 24.39 24.32
C HIS A 8 1.82 24.45 22.95
N PRO A 9 2.41 23.36 22.48
CA PRO A 9 3.19 23.36 21.24
C PRO A 9 2.28 23.53 20.02
N LYS A 10 2.82 24.08 18.93
CA LYS A 10 2.17 24.08 17.61
C LYS A 10 2.41 22.79 16.83
N ILE A 11 3.50 22.09 17.17
CA ILE A 11 3.92 20.85 16.52
C ILE A 11 4.22 19.83 17.61
N LEU A 12 3.64 18.65 17.50
CA LEU A 12 3.94 17.46 18.32
C LEU A 12 4.75 16.48 17.49
N LEU A 13 5.97 16.15 17.94
CA LEU A 13 6.81 15.14 17.34
C LEU A 13 6.67 13.84 18.13
N CYS A 14 6.28 12.77 17.46
CA CYS A 14 6.15 11.41 17.99
C CYS A 14 7.18 10.52 17.32
N ASP A 15 8.25 10.21 18.03
CA ASP A 15 9.31 9.34 17.56
C ASP A 15 9.09 7.93 18.13
N GLU A 16 8.78 6.98 17.23
CA GLU A 16 8.49 5.57 17.55
C GLU A 16 7.55 5.37 18.75
N ALA A 17 6.56 6.23 18.93
CA ALA A 17 5.72 6.28 20.12
C ALA A 17 4.91 5.00 20.40
N THR A 18 4.85 4.06 19.44
CA THR A 18 4.08 2.82 19.52
C THR A 18 4.93 1.56 19.35
N SER A 19 6.23 1.66 19.11
CA SER A 19 7.10 0.53 18.74
C SER A 19 7.21 -0.57 19.79
N ALA A 20 7.04 -0.22 21.08
CA ALA A 20 7.15 -1.15 22.21
C ALA A 20 5.79 -1.47 22.87
N LEU A 21 4.68 -1.17 22.19
CA LEU A 21 3.33 -1.36 22.73
C LEU A 21 2.64 -2.57 22.08
N ASP A 22 1.74 -3.19 22.83
CA ASP A 22 0.82 -4.19 22.29
C ASP A 22 -0.18 -3.55 21.32
N PRO A 23 -0.83 -4.33 20.43
CA PRO A 23 -1.73 -3.78 19.40
C PRO A 23 -2.91 -2.98 19.97
N GLN A 24 -3.47 -3.38 21.13
CA GLN A 24 -4.60 -2.69 21.73
C GLN A 24 -4.20 -1.33 22.32
N THR A 25 -3.07 -1.28 22.99
CA THR A 25 -2.48 -0.03 23.49
C THR A 25 -2.07 0.88 22.36
N THR A 26 -1.50 0.34 21.29
CA THR A 26 -1.18 1.10 20.07
C THR A 26 -2.41 1.81 19.53
N GLN A 27 -3.54 1.10 19.33
CA GLN A 27 -4.79 1.70 18.85
C GLN A 27 -5.28 2.84 19.76
N SER A 28 -5.18 2.65 21.07
CA SER A 28 -5.58 3.67 22.05
C SER A 28 -4.71 4.94 21.95
N ILE A 29 -3.40 4.77 21.75
CA ILE A 29 -2.46 5.90 21.57
C ILE A 29 -2.69 6.61 20.25
N LEU A 30 -2.94 5.88 19.15
CA LEU A 30 -3.21 6.49 17.85
C LEU A 30 -4.52 7.28 17.86
N SER A 31 -5.57 6.77 18.52
CA SER A 31 -6.82 7.49 18.76
C SER A 31 -6.59 8.75 19.57
N LEU A 32 -5.80 8.68 20.65
CA LEU A 32 -5.44 9.84 21.46
C LEU A 32 -4.68 10.91 20.64
N ILE A 33 -3.73 10.50 19.80
CA ILE A 33 -2.98 11.43 18.94
C ILE A 33 -3.92 12.14 17.96
N ARG A 34 -4.86 11.42 17.37
CA ARG A 34 -5.89 12.00 16.48
C ARG A 34 -6.78 13.00 17.24
N ASP A 35 -7.27 12.62 18.41
CA ASP A 35 -8.08 13.51 19.26
C ASP A 35 -7.33 14.80 19.64
N ILE A 36 -6.04 14.71 19.91
CA ILE A 36 -5.17 15.87 20.21
C ILE A 36 -5.07 16.77 18.98
N HIS A 37 -4.81 16.20 17.80
CA HIS A 37 -4.76 16.94 16.54
C HIS A 37 -6.07 17.69 16.30
N ASP A 38 -7.20 16.99 16.39
CA ASP A 38 -8.53 17.53 16.07
C ASP A 38 -8.98 18.61 17.06
N ARG A 39 -8.71 18.42 18.37
CA ARG A 39 -9.14 19.37 19.41
C ARG A 39 -8.23 20.57 19.53
N LEU A 40 -6.93 20.41 19.38
CA LEU A 40 -5.95 21.48 19.60
C LEU A 40 -5.50 22.16 18.31
N GLY A 41 -5.81 21.60 17.13
CA GLY A 41 -5.39 22.13 15.83
C GLY A 41 -3.87 22.15 15.63
N ILE A 42 -3.14 21.28 16.34
CA ILE A 42 -1.68 21.20 16.24
C ILE A 42 -1.25 20.25 15.12
N THR A 43 -0.11 20.53 14.51
CA THR A 43 0.50 19.61 13.56
C THR A 43 1.15 18.45 14.31
N VAL A 44 0.89 17.21 13.88
CA VAL A 44 1.54 16.03 14.44
C VAL A 44 2.47 15.43 13.38
N ILE A 45 3.72 15.20 13.77
CA ILE A 45 4.73 14.50 12.97
C ILE A 45 5.00 13.17 13.66
N VAL A 46 4.80 12.06 12.93
CA VAL A 46 5.02 10.71 13.44
C VAL A 46 6.21 10.10 12.70
N ILE A 47 7.22 9.67 13.44
CA ILE A 47 8.35 8.90 12.92
C ILE A 47 8.09 7.45 13.29
N THR A 48 8.01 6.58 12.29
CA THR A 48 7.72 5.15 12.48
C THR A 48 8.17 4.33 11.29
N HIS A 49 8.51 3.08 11.53
CA HIS A 49 8.70 2.05 10.49
C HIS A 49 7.44 1.17 10.32
N GLN A 50 6.39 1.41 11.12
CA GLN A 50 5.14 0.66 11.06
C GLN A 50 4.17 1.30 10.06
N MET A 51 4.03 0.72 8.89
CA MET A 51 3.15 1.25 7.83
C MET A 51 1.69 1.30 8.27
N SER A 52 1.25 0.36 9.11
CA SER A 52 -0.10 0.38 9.69
C SER A 52 -0.41 1.64 10.52
N VAL A 53 0.60 2.23 11.16
CA VAL A 53 0.46 3.51 11.90
C VAL A 53 0.27 4.66 10.90
N VAL A 54 1.09 4.70 9.84
CA VAL A 54 0.98 5.71 8.78
C VAL A 54 -0.40 5.68 8.14
N GLU A 55 -0.88 4.49 7.77
CA GLU A 55 -2.20 4.28 7.15
C GLU A 55 -3.36 4.76 8.03
N GLN A 56 -3.24 4.60 9.35
CA GLN A 56 -4.33 4.90 10.28
C GLN A 56 -4.48 6.38 10.59
N ILE A 57 -3.40 7.13 10.77
CA ILE A 57 -3.49 8.49 11.30
C ILE A 57 -2.84 9.56 10.44
N CYS A 58 -2.00 9.21 9.46
CA CYS A 58 -1.30 10.19 8.65
C CYS A 58 -2.07 10.54 7.37
N THR A 59 -2.00 11.80 6.97
CA THR A 59 -2.55 12.28 5.69
C THR A 59 -1.46 12.42 4.62
N LYS A 60 -0.22 12.68 5.06
CA LYS A 60 0.97 12.79 4.21
C LYS A 60 2.08 11.92 4.75
N VAL A 61 2.95 11.47 3.89
CA VAL A 61 4.13 10.68 4.22
C VAL A 61 5.36 11.22 3.49
N ALA A 62 6.50 11.14 4.18
CA ALA A 62 7.82 11.28 3.57
C ALA A 62 8.63 10.05 3.93
N ILE A 63 9.11 9.33 2.92
CA ILE A 63 9.91 8.12 3.06
C ILE A 63 11.37 8.51 2.99
N LEU A 64 12.11 8.15 4.04
CA LEU A 64 13.53 8.42 4.15
C LEU A 64 14.32 7.17 3.75
N ASP A 65 15.34 7.37 2.92
CA ASP A 65 16.34 6.37 2.57
C ASP A 65 17.73 6.98 2.60
N ASN A 66 18.66 6.35 3.34
CA ASN A 66 20.03 6.81 3.50
C ASN A 66 20.16 8.29 3.89
N GLY A 67 19.26 8.78 4.76
CA GLY A 67 19.25 10.17 5.26
C GLY A 67 18.68 11.21 4.29
N THR A 68 18.12 10.80 3.18
CA THR A 68 17.45 11.67 2.20
C THR A 68 15.98 11.30 2.03
N VAL A 69 15.15 12.23 1.58
CA VAL A 69 13.75 11.96 1.23
C VAL A 69 13.74 11.25 -0.12
N ALA A 70 13.40 9.96 -0.12
CA ALA A 70 13.29 9.14 -1.33
C ALA A 70 11.95 9.37 -2.05
N GLU A 71 10.87 9.59 -1.28
CA GLU A 71 9.54 9.87 -1.83
C GLU A 71 8.68 10.59 -0.79
N GLU A 72 7.81 11.51 -1.25
CA GLU A 72 6.84 12.19 -0.41
C GLU A 72 5.52 12.42 -1.13
N GLY A 73 4.42 12.48 -0.38
CA GLY A 73 3.10 12.73 -0.96
C GLY A 73 1.96 12.47 0.02
N ALA A 74 0.74 12.46 -0.52
CA ALA A 74 -0.40 11.95 0.23
C ALA A 74 -0.23 10.45 0.49
N VAL A 75 -0.63 9.98 1.67
CA VAL A 75 -0.54 8.55 2.02
C VAL A 75 -1.25 7.70 0.97
N SER A 76 -2.46 8.12 0.54
CA SER A 76 -3.21 7.45 -0.51
C SER A 76 -2.43 7.25 -1.80
N ASP A 77 -1.68 8.25 -2.23
CA ASP A 77 -0.99 8.25 -3.52
C ASP A 77 0.29 7.39 -3.46
N VAL A 78 1.09 7.60 -2.40
CA VAL A 78 2.34 6.86 -2.20
C VAL A 78 2.06 5.37 -1.97
N PHE A 79 0.98 5.03 -1.25
CA PHE A 79 0.64 3.64 -0.97
C PHE A 79 -0.06 2.91 -2.12
N SER A 80 -0.76 3.66 -3.00
CA SER A 80 -1.36 3.05 -4.19
C SER A 80 -0.39 2.89 -5.35
N ALA A 81 0.58 3.79 -5.50
CA ALA A 81 1.53 3.79 -6.60
C ALA A 81 2.92 4.28 -6.14
N PRO A 82 3.63 3.51 -5.28
CA PRO A 82 4.96 3.87 -4.82
C PRO A 82 5.95 3.88 -5.99
N LYS A 83 6.73 4.97 -6.10
CA LYS A 83 7.65 5.18 -7.22
C LYS A 83 9.08 4.79 -6.87
N SER A 84 9.53 5.18 -5.67
CA SER A 84 10.90 4.89 -5.24
C SER A 84 11.05 3.43 -4.80
N LYS A 85 12.26 2.90 -4.93
CA LYS A 85 12.60 1.56 -4.46
C LYS A 85 12.35 1.40 -2.96
N ALA A 86 12.68 2.43 -2.17
CA ALA A 86 12.43 2.45 -0.73
C ALA A 86 10.94 2.43 -0.40
N ALA A 87 10.10 3.19 -1.12
CA ALA A 87 8.66 3.19 -0.94
C ALA A 87 8.06 1.82 -1.28
N LYS A 88 8.46 1.24 -2.40
CA LYS A 88 8.03 -0.09 -2.83
C LYS A 88 8.35 -1.16 -1.78
N ALA A 89 9.54 -1.15 -1.20
CA ALA A 89 9.95 -2.08 -0.15
C ALA A 89 9.14 -1.92 1.15
N LEU A 90 8.74 -0.69 1.50
CA LEU A 90 7.96 -0.42 2.70
C LEU A 90 6.45 -0.72 2.51
N VAL A 91 5.91 -0.39 1.35
CA VAL A 91 4.48 -0.59 1.06
C VAL A 91 4.17 -2.05 0.77
N TYR A 92 5.12 -2.78 0.21
CA TYR A 92 5.01 -4.20 -0.14
C TYR A 92 6.07 -5.04 0.60
N PRO A 93 6.00 -5.16 1.95
CA PRO A 93 7.03 -5.88 2.73
C PRO A 93 7.10 -7.38 2.44
N ASP A 94 5.99 -7.99 2.00
CA ASP A 94 5.94 -9.42 1.60
C ASP A 94 6.47 -9.68 0.18
N GLY A 95 7.14 -8.66 -0.34
CA GLY A 95 7.87 -8.78 -1.62
C GLY A 95 7.09 -8.07 -2.72
N TYR A 96 7.81 -7.30 -3.31
CA TYR A 96 8.32 -7.48 -4.69
C TYR A 96 8.85 -8.93 -4.77
N ASP A 97 7.97 -9.91 -4.43
CA ASP A 97 8.40 -11.27 -4.23
C ASP A 97 8.87 -11.88 -5.53
N GLN A 98 10.20 -11.87 -5.64
CA GLN A 98 10.97 -12.60 -6.62
C GLN A 98 10.93 -14.12 -6.37
N ASP A 99 10.38 -14.53 -5.22
CA ASP A 99 10.22 -15.93 -4.81
C ASP A 99 8.79 -16.46 -5.04
N ALA A 100 7.88 -15.64 -5.65
CA ALA A 100 6.64 -16.19 -6.14
C ALA A 100 6.98 -17.35 -7.09
N VAL A 101 6.54 -18.53 -6.74
CA VAL A 101 6.72 -19.72 -7.59
C VAL A 101 5.93 -19.48 -8.88
N VAL A 102 6.61 -18.92 -9.86
CA VAL A 102 6.06 -18.68 -11.19
C VAL A 102 6.24 -19.97 -11.95
N ALA A 103 5.16 -20.52 -12.48
CA ALA A 103 5.25 -21.71 -13.33
C ALA A 103 6.01 -21.38 -14.64
N ASP A 104 6.69 -22.37 -15.20
CA ASP A 104 7.34 -22.22 -16.50
C ASP A 104 6.30 -21.73 -17.54
N ASN A 105 6.57 -20.62 -18.22
CA ASN A 105 5.69 -19.92 -19.18
C ASN A 105 4.58 -19.05 -18.60
N GLU A 106 4.62 -18.67 -17.33
CA GLU A 106 3.77 -17.61 -16.79
C GLU A 106 4.52 -16.27 -16.79
N THR A 107 3.79 -15.20 -17.09
CA THR A 107 4.24 -13.81 -16.89
C THR A 107 3.51 -13.22 -15.71
N VAL A 108 4.16 -12.33 -14.95
CA VAL A 108 3.60 -11.81 -13.71
C VAL A 108 3.07 -10.39 -13.91
N VAL A 109 1.84 -10.16 -13.47
CA VAL A 109 1.20 -8.86 -13.45
C VAL A 109 0.86 -8.51 -12.01
N ARG A 110 1.22 -7.29 -11.60
CA ARG A 110 0.76 -6.70 -10.36
C ARG A 110 -0.47 -5.85 -10.62
N ILE A 111 -1.47 -6.03 -9.77
CA ILE A 111 -2.67 -5.21 -9.73
C ILE A 111 -2.69 -4.48 -8.39
N VAL A 112 -2.87 -3.17 -8.42
CA VAL A 112 -3.09 -2.36 -7.22
C VAL A 112 -4.51 -1.80 -7.27
N PHE A 113 -5.27 -2.08 -6.23
CA PHE A 113 -6.64 -1.59 -6.07
C PHE A 113 -6.63 -0.29 -5.27
N ASN A 114 -7.26 0.75 -5.81
CA ASN A 114 -7.36 2.06 -5.16
C ASN A 114 -8.84 2.43 -4.97
N GLY A 115 -9.51 1.76 -4.03
CA GLY A 115 -10.89 2.07 -3.70
C GLY A 115 -11.78 0.85 -3.48
N SER A 116 -12.97 1.10 -2.91
CA SER A 116 -13.91 0.05 -2.50
C SER A 116 -14.62 -0.66 -3.66
N ASN A 117 -14.68 -0.05 -4.84
CA ASN A 117 -15.37 -0.65 -5.98
C ASN A 117 -14.54 -1.77 -6.63
N ALA A 118 -13.26 -1.53 -6.83
CA ALA A 118 -12.34 -2.51 -7.41
C ALA A 118 -12.21 -3.77 -6.55
N THR A 119 -12.22 -3.64 -5.22
CA THR A 119 -12.14 -4.80 -4.29
C THR A 119 -13.41 -5.65 -4.24
N LYS A 120 -14.54 -5.15 -4.71
CA LYS A 120 -15.82 -5.87 -4.76
C LYS A 120 -16.08 -6.55 -6.10
N THR A 121 -15.31 -6.24 -7.13
CA THR A 121 -15.47 -6.78 -8.48
C THR A 121 -14.73 -8.12 -8.58
N PRO A 122 -15.35 -9.20 -9.06
CA PRO A 122 -14.70 -10.50 -9.22
C PRO A 122 -13.80 -10.53 -10.47
N LEU A 123 -12.74 -9.72 -10.46
CA LEU A 123 -11.88 -9.41 -11.60
C LEU A 123 -11.33 -10.64 -12.32
N ILE A 124 -10.79 -11.60 -11.57
CA ILE A 124 -10.17 -12.81 -12.14
C ILE A 124 -11.22 -13.66 -12.82
N ALA A 125 -12.39 -13.82 -12.17
CA ALA A 125 -13.47 -14.61 -12.77
C ALA A 125 -14.02 -13.93 -14.04
N GLN A 126 -14.18 -12.62 -14.04
CA GLN A 126 -14.63 -11.88 -15.21
C GLN A 126 -13.60 -11.95 -16.35
N MET A 127 -12.32 -11.73 -16.05
CA MET A 127 -11.25 -11.87 -17.05
C MET A 127 -11.20 -13.28 -17.65
N ALA A 128 -11.42 -14.33 -16.84
CA ALA A 128 -11.47 -15.70 -17.34
C ALA A 128 -12.65 -15.95 -18.27
N ILE A 129 -13.80 -15.31 -18.00
CA ILE A 129 -15.01 -15.45 -18.83
C ILE A 129 -14.89 -14.60 -20.10
N ASP A 130 -14.49 -13.35 -19.99
CA ASP A 130 -14.53 -12.38 -21.08
C ASP A 130 -13.36 -12.56 -22.07
N GLU A 131 -12.17 -12.84 -21.53
CA GLU A 131 -10.93 -12.96 -22.32
C GLU A 131 -10.41 -14.40 -22.46
N ASN A 132 -11.04 -15.36 -21.78
CA ASN A 132 -10.57 -16.75 -21.71
C ASN A 132 -9.13 -16.85 -21.17
N ILE A 133 -8.77 -16.01 -20.20
CA ILE A 133 -7.46 -15.99 -19.54
C ILE A 133 -7.64 -16.47 -18.09
N ALA A 134 -7.17 -17.67 -17.79
CA ALA A 134 -7.20 -18.25 -16.44
C ALA A 134 -5.92 -17.87 -15.70
N ALA A 135 -5.97 -16.77 -14.93
CA ALA A 135 -4.82 -16.30 -14.16
C ALA A 135 -4.70 -17.04 -12.83
N SER A 136 -3.46 -17.32 -12.41
CA SER A 136 -3.10 -17.84 -11.09
C SER A 136 -2.96 -16.67 -10.11
N ILE A 137 -3.43 -16.83 -8.85
CA ILE A 137 -3.14 -15.86 -7.78
C ILE A 137 -1.84 -16.29 -7.10
N LEU A 138 -0.77 -15.53 -7.30
CA LEU A 138 0.52 -15.78 -6.68
C LEU A 138 0.59 -15.16 -5.27
N SER A 139 0.04 -13.97 -5.12
CA SER A 139 -0.08 -13.27 -3.83
C SER A 139 -1.27 -12.32 -3.88
N ALA A 140 -1.93 -12.11 -2.74
CA ALA A 140 -2.99 -11.12 -2.59
C ALA A 140 -3.01 -10.55 -1.17
N SER A 141 -3.11 -9.24 -1.08
CA SER A 141 -3.26 -8.53 0.20
C SER A 141 -4.27 -7.40 0.04
N THR A 142 -5.13 -7.25 1.03
CA THR A 142 -6.12 -6.16 1.06
C THR A 142 -6.07 -5.48 2.43
N ARG A 143 -6.04 -4.15 2.43
CA ARG A 143 -6.01 -3.31 3.62
C ARG A 143 -7.05 -2.21 3.52
N SER A 144 -7.54 -1.72 4.65
CA SER A 144 -8.44 -0.57 4.71
C SER A 144 -7.69 0.63 5.26
N ILE A 145 -7.68 1.74 4.51
CA ILE A 145 -7.11 3.02 4.92
C ILE A 145 -8.27 4.01 5.00
N GLY A 146 -8.69 4.34 6.23
CA GLY A 146 -9.91 5.09 6.46
C GLY A 146 -11.14 4.32 5.94
N GLU A 147 -11.94 4.96 5.10
CA GLU A 147 -13.14 4.35 4.49
C GLU A 147 -12.86 3.65 3.14
N LYS A 148 -11.64 3.70 2.64
CA LYS A 148 -11.27 3.11 1.35
C LYS A 148 -10.51 1.80 1.55
N ALA A 149 -10.81 0.82 0.71
CA ALA A 149 -10.06 -0.41 0.63
C ALA A 149 -8.95 -0.29 -0.41
N TYR A 150 -7.76 -0.64 -0.02
CA TYR A 150 -6.58 -0.74 -0.89
C TYR A 150 -6.11 -2.19 -0.89
N GLY A 151 -5.56 -2.63 -1.99
CA GLY A 151 -5.01 -3.97 -2.08
C GLY A 151 -4.04 -4.09 -3.21
N ASN A 152 -3.18 -5.09 -3.11
CA ASN A 152 -2.36 -5.54 -4.22
C ASN A 152 -2.59 -7.02 -4.47
N MET A 153 -2.37 -7.43 -5.70
CA MET A 153 -2.45 -8.82 -6.12
C MET A 153 -1.40 -9.07 -7.18
N LEU A 154 -0.67 -10.16 -7.04
CA LEU A 154 0.21 -10.69 -8.09
C LEU A 154 -0.51 -11.82 -8.79
N LEU A 155 -0.62 -11.71 -10.10
CA LEU A 155 -1.24 -12.72 -10.95
C LEU A 155 -0.19 -13.33 -11.87
N GLY A 156 -0.19 -14.65 -11.97
CA GLY A 156 0.48 -15.39 -13.03
C GLY A 156 -0.43 -15.46 -14.24
N ILE A 157 0.00 -14.94 -15.38
CA ILE A 157 -0.73 -14.98 -16.64
C ILE A 157 -0.11 -16.08 -17.51
N PRO A 158 -0.85 -17.16 -17.82
CA PRO A 158 -0.37 -18.23 -18.70
C PRO A 158 -0.35 -17.78 -20.16
N GLY A 159 0.44 -18.46 -21.00
CA GLY A 159 0.37 -18.33 -22.47
C GLY A 159 1.37 -17.34 -23.09
N GLY A 160 2.13 -16.58 -22.29
CA GLY A 160 3.21 -15.73 -22.80
C GLY A 160 2.79 -14.29 -23.14
N ARG A 161 3.53 -13.63 -24.05
CA ARG A 161 3.42 -12.16 -24.25
C ARG A 161 2.06 -11.70 -24.78
N ALA A 162 1.45 -12.45 -25.66
CA ALA A 162 0.17 -12.05 -26.28
C ALA A 162 -0.98 -12.10 -25.25
N GLU A 163 -1.03 -13.12 -24.41
CA GLU A 163 -2.01 -13.24 -23.32
C GLU A 163 -1.78 -12.18 -22.25
N LEU A 164 -0.52 -11.88 -21.93
CA LEU A 164 -0.15 -10.79 -21.02
C LEU A 164 -0.70 -9.44 -21.49
N GLU A 165 -0.47 -9.09 -22.75
CA GLU A 165 -0.94 -7.81 -23.33
C GLU A 165 -2.47 -7.71 -23.31
N ARG A 166 -3.17 -8.82 -23.58
CA ARG A 166 -4.64 -8.88 -23.48
C ARG A 166 -5.10 -8.71 -22.02
N ALA A 167 -4.46 -9.38 -21.07
CA ALA A 167 -4.77 -9.27 -19.66
C ALA A 167 -4.57 -7.83 -19.16
N ILE A 168 -3.43 -7.20 -19.47
CA ILE A 168 -3.15 -5.80 -19.11
C ILE A 168 -4.19 -4.87 -19.75
N ALA A 169 -4.51 -5.04 -21.03
CA ALA A 169 -5.49 -4.22 -21.72
C ALA A 169 -6.90 -4.36 -21.12
N TYR A 170 -7.29 -5.55 -20.69
CA TYR A 170 -8.55 -5.80 -19.99
C TYR A 170 -8.57 -5.11 -18.61
N LEU A 171 -7.58 -5.37 -17.79
CA LEU A 171 -7.49 -4.88 -16.43
C LEU A 171 -7.38 -3.35 -16.35
N THR A 172 -6.67 -2.72 -17.28
CA THR A 172 -6.51 -1.25 -17.33
C THR A 172 -7.83 -0.51 -17.64
N ARG A 173 -8.83 -1.18 -18.20
CA ARG A 173 -10.16 -0.58 -18.44
C ARG A 173 -11.00 -0.46 -17.18
N ILE A 174 -10.62 -1.15 -16.12
CA ILE A 174 -11.40 -1.21 -14.88
C ILE A 174 -11.04 0.00 -14.02
N PRO A 175 -12.01 0.79 -13.57
CA PRO A 175 -11.75 1.96 -12.73
C PRO A 175 -11.07 1.59 -11.42
N ASP A 176 -10.25 2.50 -10.90
CA ASP A 176 -9.58 2.39 -9.60
C ASP A 176 -8.57 1.21 -9.52
N ILE A 177 -8.07 0.74 -10.66
CA ILE A 177 -7.04 -0.29 -10.76
C ILE A 177 -5.81 0.28 -11.46
N TYR A 178 -4.65 0.07 -10.85
CA TYR A 178 -3.35 0.25 -11.47
C TYR A 178 -2.75 -1.12 -11.80
N VAL A 179 -2.20 -1.25 -12.99
CA VAL A 179 -1.64 -2.51 -13.51
C VAL A 179 -0.19 -2.30 -13.89
N GLU A 180 0.69 -3.15 -13.39
CA GLU A 180 2.14 -3.11 -13.66
C GLU A 180 2.63 -4.51 -14.06
N GLU A 181 3.38 -4.62 -15.15
CA GLU A 181 4.12 -5.84 -15.49
C GLU A 181 5.32 -5.97 -14.56
N VAL A 182 5.47 -7.13 -13.94
CA VAL A 182 6.64 -7.42 -13.09
C VAL A 182 7.70 -8.10 -13.95
N THR A 183 8.77 -7.37 -14.26
CA THR A 183 9.90 -7.89 -15.04
C THR A 183 11.07 -8.29 -14.15
N SER A 184 11.91 -9.21 -14.64
CA SER A 184 13.12 -9.66 -13.91
C SER A 184 14.18 -8.55 -13.70
N ASP A 185 14.05 -7.39 -14.36
CA ASP A 185 14.96 -6.25 -14.23
C ASP A 185 14.64 -5.37 -13.00
N ASP A 186 13.56 -5.60 -12.31
CA ASP A 186 13.25 -4.96 -11.01
C ASP A 186 14.01 -5.60 -9.83
N LYS A 187 15.08 -6.38 -10.12
CA LYS A 187 15.98 -7.03 -9.15
C LYS A 187 17.00 -6.06 -8.57
#